data_510991b9b723e5f2e87259d4a37ce07a
#
_entry.id   510991b9b723e5f2e87259d4a37ce07a
#
_cell.length_a   1.000
_cell.length_b   1.000
_cell.length_c   1.000
_cell.angle_alpha   90.00
_cell.angle_beta   90.00
_cell.angle_gamma   90.00
#
_symmetry.space_group_name_H-M   'P 1'
#
loop_
_entity.id
_entity.type
_entity.pdbx_description
1 polymer ?
#
loop_
_entity_poly.entity_id
_entity_poly.type
_entity_poly.pdbx_seq_one_letter_code
_entity_poly.pdbx_strand_id
1 'polypeptide(L)'
;LSYSRGNVSVVRGKRSSLEAYQKRVDMFLRLSATKVIGLEDIDAEDEGFSPEKYEENRISTGCNVLLYGVPGSGKSWTIEHEYCKQGSIVERLVFHPDYTYSDFIGQILPAVAEDGQVSYKFTPGPFTNILREAYNNPGKEYILIIEEINRGNAPAIFGEVFQLLDRKVEIRDIDDDGYPIGTSEYGITNMNIAEEMYGKDRKTEKVRIPSNLSIIGTMNTSDQNVFTLDTAFQRRWDMRLIENDFSNVDPTLA
;
A
#
# COMPACT_ATOMS: atom_id res chain seq x y z
N LEU A 1 -15.14 27.83 10.84
CA LEU A 1 -15.12 27.71 9.84
C LEU A 1 -13.86 27.46 9.30
N SER A 2 -13.12 27.18 9.81
CA SER A 2 -12.15 26.61 9.53
C SER A 2 -12.08 25.65 8.91
N TYR A 3 -13.02 25.34 9.63
CA TYR A 3 -13.27 24.45 8.90
C TYR A 3 -12.71 24.92 7.89
N SER A 4 -12.26 24.81 8.23
CA SER A 4 -11.39 24.99 7.72
C SER A 4 -11.40 25.63 6.48
N ARG A 5 -10.45 26.10 6.14
CA ARG A 5 -10.25 26.87 5.01
C ARG A 5 -10.66 26.23 3.72
N GLY A 6 -10.38 24.99 3.48
CA GLY A 6 -10.76 24.25 2.30
C GLY A 6 -12.26 24.11 2.15
N ASN A 7 -12.89 23.80 3.23
CA ASN A 7 -14.32 23.62 3.24
C ASN A 7 -15.10 24.93 3.14
N VAL A 8 -14.54 26.02 3.56
CA VAL A 8 -15.14 27.34 3.36
C VAL A 8 -15.32 27.65 1.88
N SER A 9 -14.41 27.25 1.03
CA SER A 9 -14.58 27.45 -0.41
C SER A 9 -15.64 26.57 -1.04
N VAL A 10 -15.84 25.38 -0.52
CA VAL A 10 -16.91 24.45 -0.94
C VAL A 10 -18.27 24.95 -0.47
N VAL A 11 -18.32 25.53 0.72
CA VAL A 11 -19.56 26.05 1.32
C VAL A 11 -20.01 27.38 0.72
N ARG A 12 -19.12 28.15 0.13
CA ARG A 12 -19.42 29.43 -0.50
C ARG A 12 -20.47 29.39 -1.59
N GLY A 13 -20.68 28.24 -2.21
CA GLY A 13 -21.60 28.13 -3.32
C GLY A 13 -23.08 28.04 -2.97
N LYS A 14 -23.43 27.58 -1.76
CA LYS A 14 -24.84 27.37 -1.39
C LYS A 14 -25.07 27.49 0.12
N ARG A 15 -26.06 28.27 0.51
CA ARG A 15 -26.46 28.45 1.91
C ARG A 15 -26.89 27.12 2.56
N SER A 16 -27.55 26.25 1.80
CA SER A 16 -27.96 24.93 2.25
C SER A 16 -26.79 24.03 2.62
N SER A 17 -25.61 24.23 2.02
CA SER A 17 -24.40 23.47 2.33
C SER A 17 -23.79 23.86 3.68
N LEU A 18 -23.93 25.13 4.07
CA LEU A 18 -23.46 25.60 5.37
C LEU A 18 -24.31 25.02 6.50
N GLU A 19 -25.62 25.02 6.33
CA GLU A 19 -26.55 24.44 7.30
C GLU A 19 -26.37 22.93 7.44
N ALA A 20 -26.15 22.25 6.33
CA ALA A 20 -25.86 20.81 6.33
C ALA A 20 -24.52 20.49 7.01
N TYR A 21 -23.52 21.35 6.83
CA TYR A 21 -22.25 21.21 7.51
C TYR A 21 -22.40 21.46 9.02
N GLN A 22 -23.08 22.51 9.40
CA GLN A 22 -23.35 22.85 10.79
C GLN A 22 -24.09 21.72 11.53
N LYS A 23 -25.09 21.12 10.89
CA LYS A 23 -25.78 19.94 11.43
C LYS A 23 -24.84 18.74 11.64
N ARG A 24 -23.90 18.52 10.74
CA ARG A 24 -22.89 17.45 10.89
C ARG A 24 -21.95 17.72 12.06
N VAL A 25 -21.47 18.95 12.20
CA VAL A 25 -20.63 19.37 13.34
C VAL A 25 -21.37 19.22 14.65
N ASP A 26 -22.63 19.68 14.72
CA ASP A 26 -23.46 19.56 15.92
C ASP A 26 -23.74 18.09 16.28
N MET A 27 -23.97 17.25 15.26
CA MET A 27 -24.16 15.83 15.46
C MET A 27 -22.88 15.16 15.97
N PHE A 28 -21.74 15.52 15.41
CA PHE A 28 -20.43 15.02 15.84
C PHE A 28 -20.11 15.41 17.29
N LEU A 29 -20.34 16.69 17.64
CA LEU A 29 -20.12 17.18 18.99
C LEU A 29 -21.07 16.50 20.01
N ARG A 30 -22.32 16.27 19.63
CA ARG A 30 -23.29 15.53 20.47
C ARG A 30 -22.87 14.07 20.65
N LEU A 31 -22.44 13.39 19.60
CA LEU A 31 -21.93 12.02 19.67
C LEU A 31 -20.68 11.94 20.55
N SER A 32 -19.78 12.91 20.43
CA SER A 32 -18.58 12.97 21.28
C SER A 32 -18.94 13.24 22.74
N ALA A 33 -19.87 14.14 23.00
CA ALA A 33 -20.36 14.40 24.35
C ALA A 33 -21.08 13.19 24.95
N THR A 34 -21.89 12.50 24.16
CA THR A 34 -22.61 11.30 24.61
C THR A 34 -21.63 10.16 24.92
N LYS A 35 -20.56 10.04 24.13
CA LYS A 35 -19.49 9.07 24.40
C LYS A 35 -18.76 9.35 25.74
N VAL A 36 -18.58 10.62 26.08
CA VAL A 36 -17.93 11.02 27.36
C VAL A 36 -18.83 10.72 28.57
N ILE A 37 -20.14 10.79 28.42
CA ILE A 37 -21.11 10.58 29.51
C ILE A 37 -21.45 9.08 29.68
N GLY A 38 -21.24 8.26 28.65
CA GLY A 38 -21.59 6.83 28.64
C GLY A 38 -20.47 5.86 28.98
N LEU A 39 -19.37 6.33 29.56
CA LEU A 39 -18.19 5.50 29.83
C LEU A 39 -18.29 4.51 31.00
N GLU A 40 -19.44 4.45 31.68
CA GLU A 40 -19.60 3.50 32.82
C GLU A 40 -20.40 2.22 32.49
N ASP A 41 -21.06 2.12 31.32
CA ASP A 41 -21.97 0.97 31.06
C ASP A 41 -22.04 0.51 29.60
N ILE A 42 -20.96 0.55 28.86
CA ILE A 42 -20.89 -0.11 27.56
C ILE A 42 -19.70 -1.08 27.58
N ASP A 43 -20.01 -2.35 27.78
CA ASP A 43 -19.20 -3.44 27.25
C ASP A 43 -19.20 -3.27 25.72
N ALA A 44 -18.39 -2.34 25.26
CA ALA A 44 -18.17 -2.12 23.85
C ALA A 44 -17.18 -3.16 23.35
N GLU A 45 -17.72 -4.29 22.95
CA GLU A 45 -17.11 -5.14 21.94
C GLU A 45 -17.11 -4.39 20.58
N ASP A 46 -16.58 -3.18 20.57
CA ASP A 46 -16.11 -2.52 19.37
C ASP A 46 -14.58 -2.54 19.45
N GLU A 47 -14.01 -3.70 19.18
CA GLU A 47 -12.58 -3.89 18.99
C GLU A 47 -12.12 -3.24 17.68
N GLY A 48 -12.57 -2.01 17.46
CA GLY A 48 -12.07 -1.11 16.47
C GLY A 48 -10.85 -0.40 17.00
N PHE A 49 -9.70 -0.71 16.45
CA PHE A 49 -8.49 0.09 16.51
C PHE A 49 -7.86 0.31 17.89
N SER A 50 -6.95 -0.56 18.26
CA SER A 50 -5.98 -0.31 19.32
C SER A 50 -4.75 0.39 18.72
N PRO A 51 -4.40 1.61 19.15
CA PRO A 51 -3.15 2.28 18.78
C PRO A 51 -1.90 1.49 19.16
N GLU A 52 -2.02 0.53 20.08
CA GLU A 52 -0.93 -0.36 20.51
C GLU A 52 -0.37 -1.25 19.38
N LYS A 53 -1.02 -1.28 18.22
CA LYS A 53 -0.57 -2.04 17.04
C LYS A 53 0.56 -1.35 16.26
N TYR A 54 0.83 -0.08 16.52
CA TYR A 54 1.94 0.64 15.91
C TYR A 54 3.05 0.79 16.93
N GLU A 55 4.01 -0.12 16.86
CA GLU A 55 5.20 -0.04 17.67
C GLU A 55 5.94 1.27 17.38
N GLU A 56 6.35 1.98 18.45
CA GLU A 56 7.06 3.26 18.41
C GLU A 56 8.32 3.27 17.52
N ASN A 57 8.81 2.08 17.13
CA ASN A 57 10.03 1.89 16.35
C ASN A 57 9.79 1.49 14.88
N ARG A 58 8.57 1.61 14.36
CA ARG A 58 8.32 1.27 12.95
C ARG A 58 8.95 2.29 12.02
N ILE A 59 9.74 1.79 11.07
CA ILE A 59 10.35 2.61 10.01
C ILE A 59 9.24 3.22 9.12
N SER A 60 9.34 4.52 8.84
CA SER A 60 8.37 5.28 8.05
C SER A 60 8.97 5.78 6.75
N THR A 61 9.57 4.87 5.96
CA THR A 61 10.20 5.19 4.67
C THR A 61 9.44 4.63 3.47
N GLY A 62 8.34 3.91 3.71
CA GLY A 62 7.57 3.22 2.68
C GLY A 62 7.02 4.17 1.61
N CYS A 63 7.33 3.88 0.36
CA CYS A 63 6.91 4.64 -0.81
C CYS A 63 6.64 3.70 -1.99
N ASN A 64 6.00 4.24 -3.03
CA ASN A 64 5.88 3.54 -4.30
C ASN A 64 6.61 4.36 -5.37
N VAL A 65 7.61 3.77 -6.01
CA VAL A 65 8.43 4.43 -7.05
C VAL A 65 8.36 3.63 -8.33
N LEU A 66 8.15 4.29 -9.45
CA LEU A 66 8.18 3.66 -10.76
C LEU A 66 9.28 4.27 -11.63
N LEU A 67 10.36 3.52 -11.82
CA LEU A 67 11.46 3.91 -12.68
C LEU A 67 11.16 3.52 -14.13
N TYR A 68 11.14 4.48 -15.02
CA TYR A 68 10.87 4.23 -16.42
C TYR A 68 11.97 4.81 -17.32
N GLY A 69 12.14 4.21 -18.49
CA GLY A 69 13.16 4.63 -19.46
C GLY A 69 13.44 3.51 -20.45
N VAL A 70 14.34 3.77 -21.38
CA VAL A 70 14.73 2.79 -22.40
C VAL A 70 15.49 1.60 -21.76
N PRO A 71 15.53 0.43 -22.42
CA PRO A 71 16.38 -0.67 -21.98
C PRO A 71 17.83 -0.23 -21.84
N GLY A 72 18.50 -0.70 -20.81
CA GLY A 72 19.91 -0.34 -20.55
C GLY A 72 20.14 1.03 -19.91
N SER A 73 19.09 1.80 -19.58
CA SER A 73 19.25 3.12 -18.94
C SER A 73 19.77 3.10 -17.49
N GLY A 74 19.99 1.92 -16.91
CA GLY A 74 20.50 1.82 -15.54
C GLY A 74 19.43 1.72 -14.46
N LYS A 75 18.15 1.46 -14.79
CA LYS A 75 17.05 1.35 -13.82
C LYS A 75 17.37 0.39 -12.67
N SER A 76 17.82 -0.82 -12.96
CA SER A 76 18.16 -1.82 -11.92
C SER A 76 19.36 -1.38 -11.09
N TRP A 77 20.36 -0.75 -11.71
CA TRP A 77 21.48 -0.15 -11.00
C TRP A 77 21.02 0.94 -10.02
N THR A 78 20.12 1.82 -10.46
CA THR A 78 19.54 2.87 -9.63
C THR A 78 18.81 2.28 -8.43
N ILE A 79 18.03 1.19 -8.63
CA ILE A 79 17.34 0.52 -7.52
C ILE A 79 18.36 0.02 -6.48
N GLU A 80 19.40 -0.65 -6.92
CA GLU A 80 20.40 -1.24 -6.03
C GLU A 80 21.21 -0.21 -5.26
N HIS A 81 21.52 0.94 -5.87
CA HIS A 81 22.39 1.94 -5.26
C HIS A 81 21.67 3.06 -4.52
N GLU A 82 20.43 3.37 -4.91
CA GLU A 82 19.71 4.49 -4.30
C GLU A 82 18.62 4.04 -3.32
N TYR A 83 18.02 2.87 -3.56
CA TYR A 83 16.90 2.40 -2.74
C TYR A 83 17.25 1.23 -1.82
N CYS A 84 18.09 0.29 -2.27
CA CYS A 84 18.49 -0.85 -1.45
C CYS A 84 19.63 -0.48 -0.51
N LYS A 85 19.30 -0.21 0.76
CA LYS A 85 20.30 0.09 1.78
C LYS A 85 20.86 -1.20 2.39
N GLN A 86 22.00 -1.08 3.04
CA GLN A 86 22.55 -2.19 3.81
C GLN A 86 21.57 -2.58 4.94
N GLY A 87 21.09 -3.83 4.90
CA GLY A 87 20.12 -4.33 5.87
C GLY A 87 18.66 -4.30 5.40
N SER A 88 18.34 -3.70 4.26
CA SER A 88 17.02 -3.80 3.64
C SER A 88 16.75 -5.24 3.19
N ILE A 89 15.54 -5.72 3.42
CA ILE A 89 15.10 -7.04 2.96
C ILE A 89 14.38 -6.85 1.62
N VAL A 90 14.92 -7.46 0.59
CA VAL A 90 14.47 -7.25 -0.79
C VAL A 90 13.84 -8.53 -1.33
N GLU A 91 12.60 -8.42 -1.82
CA GLU A 91 11.93 -9.41 -2.66
C GLU A 91 11.87 -8.87 -4.08
N ARG A 92 12.23 -9.69 -5.07
CA ARG A 92 12.26 -9.28 -6.47
C ARG A 92 11.47 -10.24 -7.33
N LEU A 93 10.60 -9.70 -8.18
CA LEU A 93 9.82 -10.46 -9.13
C LEU A 93 9.71 -9.72 -10.47
N VAL A 94 9.30 -10.44 -11.50
CA VAL A 94 9.14 -9.91 -12.86
C VAL A 94 7.72 -10.18 -13.32
N PHE A 95 7.04 -9.15 -13.81
CA PHE A 95 5.75 -9.35 -14.45
C PHE A 95 5.93 -9.86 -15.89
N HIS A 96 5.06 -10.76 -16.30
CA HIS A 96 4.96 -11.29 -17.65
C HIS A 96 3.49 -11.38 -18.07
N PRO A 97 3.16 -11.56 -19.36
CA PRO A 97 1.78 -11.49 -19.84
C PRO A 97 0.79 -12.43 -19.13
N ASP A 98 1.25 -13.59 -18.70
CA ASP A 98 0.43 -14.60 -18.02
C ASP A 98 0.46 -14.50 -16.49
N TYR A 99 1.13 -13.47 -15.92
CA TYR A 99 1.19 -13.26 -14.47
C TYR A 99 -0.17 -12.80 -13.97
N THR A 100 -0.66 -13.43 -12.92
CA THR A 100 -2.03 -13.21 -12.42
C THR A 100 -2.07 -12.69 -10.99
N TYR A 101 -3.26 -12.26 -10.56
CA TYR A 101 -3.56 -11.96 -9.16
C TYR A 101 -3.20 -13.13 -8.23
N SER A 102 -3.52 -14.36 -8.64
CA SER A 102 -3.25 -15.54 -7.84
C SER A 102 -1.75 -15.81 -7.64
N ASP A 103 -0.93 -15.47 -8.64
CA ASP A 103 0.52 -15.61 -8.53
C ASP A 103 1.11 -14.54 -7.61
N PHE A 104 0.52 -13.34 -7.61
CA PHE A 104 1.00 -12.20 -6.85
C PHE A 104 0.53 -12.19 -5.39
N ILE A 105 -0.76 -12.37 -5.19
CA ILE A 105 -1.39 -12.29 -3.86
C ILE A 105 -1.43 -13.66 -3.19
N GLY A 106 -1.79 -14.70 -3.94
CA GLY A 106 -1.94 -16.05 -3.45
C GLY A 106 -3.25 -16.70 -3.90
N GLN A 107 -3.36 -17.97 -3.66
CA GLN A 107 -4.47 -18.80 -4.12
C GLN A 107 -4.85 -19.87 -3.10
N ILE A 108 -6.10 -20.33 -3.17
CA ILE A 108 -6.57 -21.43 -2.35
C ILE A 108 -6.26 -22.73 -3.08
N LEU A 109 -5.42 -23.58 -2.49
CA LEU A 109 -5.02 -24.85 -3.03
C LEU A 109 -5.53 -26.01 -2.18
N PRO A 110 -5.84 -27.17 -2.78
CA PRO A 110 -6.13 -28.38 -2.03
C PRO A 110 -4.88 -28.87 -1.29
N ALA A 111 -5.05 -29.18 -0.03
CA ALA A 111 -4.04 -29.80 0.81
C ALA A 111 -4.57 -31.15 1.32
N VAL A 112 -3.80 -32.22 1.10
CA VAL A 112 -4.14 -33.56 1.56
C VAL A 112 -3.44 -33.82 2.89
N ALA A 113 -4.21 -34.09 3.94
CA ALA A 113 -3.67 -34.46 5.25
C ALA A 113 -3.18 -35.93 5.23
N GLU A 114 -2.40 -36.33 6.24
CA GLU A 114 -1.85 -37.67 6.37
C GLU A 114 -2.93 -38.78 6.42
N ASP A 115 -4.11 -38.41 6.90
CA ASP A 115 -5.29 -39.28 6.97
C ASP A 115 -6.08 -39.38 5.64
N GLY A 116 -5.58 -38.73 4.57
CA GLY A 116 -6.21 -38.70 3.26
C GLY A 116 -7.35 -37.71 3.12
N GLN A 117 -7.67 -36.93 4.14
CA GLN A 117 -8.68 -35.85 4.05
C GLN A 117 -8.15 -34.69 3.21
N VAL A 118 -9.02 -34.21 2.30
CA VAL A 118 -8.72 -33.02 1.49
C VAL A 118 -9.26 -31.79 2.18
N SER A 119 -8.38 -30.85 2.44
CA SER A 119 -8.72 -29.51 2.92
C SER A 119 -8.28 -28.47 1.89
N TYR A 120 -8.75 -27.24 2.03
CA TYR A 120 -8.34 -26.13 1.17
C TYR A 120 -7.60 -25.10 2.03
N LYS A 121 -6.41 -24.72 1.58
CA LYS A 121 -5.58 -23.75 2.29
C LYS A 121 -5.19 -22.60 1.37
N PHE A 122 -5.20 -21.40 1.89
CA PHE A 122 -4.62 -20.27 1.20
C PHE A 122 -3.09 -20.43 1.18
N THR A 123 -2.51 -20.32 -0.01
CA THR A 123 -1.06 -20.32 -0.23
C THR A 123 -0.69 -18.89 -0.63
N PRO A 124 0.00 -18.14 0.23
CA PRO A 124 0.33 -16.75 -0.04
C PRO A 124 1.32 -16.61 -1.20
N GLY A 125 1.10 -15.62 -2.04
CA GLY A 125 2.03 -15.18 -3.08
C GLY A 125 3.11 -14.24 -2.53
N PRO A 126 4.05 -13.79 -3.38
CA PRO A 126 5.17 -12.96 -2.96
C PRO A 126 4.74 -11.64 -2.30
N PHE A 127 3.69 -10.98 -2.80
CA PHE A 127 3.18 -9.78 -2.17
C PHE A 127 2.69 -10.03 -0.73
N THR A 128 1.87 -11.05 -0.52
CA THR A 128 1.35 -11.39 0.82
C THR A 128 2.47 -11.81 1.76
N ASN A 129 3.48 -12.53 1.26
CA ASN A 129 4.63 -12.92 2.05
C ASN A 129 5.44 -11.73 2.56
N ILE A 130 5.85 -10.83 1.65
CA ILE A 130 6.63 -9.64 2.07
C ILE A 130 5.81 -8.71 2.95
N LEU A 131 4.49 -8.61 2.69
CA LEU A 131 3.57 -7.82 3.50
C LEU A 131 3.52 -8.32 4.94
N ARG A 132 3.39 -9.65 5.13
CA ARG A 132 3.43 -10.31 6.44
C ARG A 132 4.75 -10.08 7.15
N GLU A 133 5.87 -10.26 6.45
CA GLU A 133 7.20 -10.07 7.01
C GLU A 133 7.43 -8.63 7.46
N ALA A 134 7.02 -7.65 6.63
CA ALA A 134 7.14 -6.24 6.96
C ALA A 134 6.27 -5.85 8.16
N TYR A 135 5.08 -6.41 8.25
CA TYR A 135 4.19 -6.18 9.39
C TYR A 135 4.79 -6.70 10.69
N ASN A 136 5.33 -7.93 10.67
CA ASN A 136 5.86 -8.59 11.86
C ASN A 136 7.25 -8.07 12.30
N ASN A 137 7.93 -7.30 11.44
CA ASN A 137 9.27 -6.77 11.74
C ASN A 137 9.33 -5.25 11.51
N PRO A 138 8.71 -4.46 12.39
CA PRO A 138 8.54 -3.01 12.17
C PRO A 138 9.86 -2.24 12.10
N GLY A 139 10.91 -2.70 12.77
CA GLY A 139 12.23 -2.07 12.77
C GLY A 139 13.12 -2.41 11.57
N LYS A 140 12.60 -3.16 10.56
CA LYS A 140 13.35 -3.50 9.35
C LYS A 140 12.70 -2.88 8.12
N GLU A 141 13.51 -2.46 7.17
CA GLU A 141 13.06 -1.95 5.88
C GLU A 141 12.86 -3.11 4.89
N TYR A 142 11.70 -3.11 4.24
CA TYR A 142 11.33 -4.08 3.21
C TYR A 142 11.13 -3.39 1.88
N ILE A 143 11.57 -4.04 0.81
CA ILE A 143 11.46 -3.52 -0.55
C ILE A 143 10.96 -4.63 -1.48
N LEU A 144 9.79 -4.41 -2.08
CA LEU A 144 9.28 -5.24 -3.16
C LEU A 144 9.64 -4.61 -4.49
N ILE A 145 10.48 -5.28 -5.27
CA ILE A 145 10.86 -4.86 -6.61
C ILE A 145 10.04 -5.63 -7.63
N ILE A 146 9.33 -4.89 -8.49
CA ILE A 146 8.54 -5.45 -9.59
C ILE A 146 9.18 -5.00 -10.90
N GLU A 147 9.92 -5.90 -11.54
CA GLU A 147 10.51 -5.59 -12.83
C GLU A 147 9.48 -5.78 -13.95
N GLU A 148 9.62 -4.98 -15.01
CA GLU A 148 8.80 -5.03 -16.22
C GLU A 148 7.30 -4.97 -15.91
N ILE A 149 6.90 -4.04 -15.03
CA ILE A 149 5.53 -3.95 -14.52
C ILE A 149 4.47 -3.80 -15.63
N ASN A 150 4.84 -3.23 -16.77
CA ASN A 150 3.98 -3.07 -17.95
C ASN A 150 3.95 -4.28 -18.88
N ARG A 151 4.69 -5.35 -18.60
CA ARG A 151 4.58 -6.61 -19.35
C ARG A 151 3.41 -7.47 -18.89
N GLY A 152 2.91 -7.26 -17.68
CA GLY A 152 1.68 -7.84 -17.18
C GLY A 152 0.54 -6.80 -17.12
N ASN A 153 -0.69 -7.27 -16.98
CA ASN A 153 -1.82 -6.39 -16.70
C ASN A 153 -1.78 -5.96 -15.23
N ALA A 154 -0.92 -4.99 -14.90
CA ALA A 154 -0.67 -4.59 -13.52
C ALA A 154 -1.93 -4.25 -12.72
N PRO A 155 -2.92 -3.48 -13.21
CA PRO A 155 -4.16 -3.25 -12.47
C PRO A 155 -4.91 -4.55 -12.13
N ALA A 156 -4.96 -5.52 -13.02
CA ALA A 156 -5.60 -6.81 -12.76
C ALA A 156 -4.79 -7.69 -11.79
N ILE A 157 -3.47 -7.66 -11.89
CA ILE A 157 -2.56 -8.39 -10.99
C ILE A 157 -2.68 -7.87 -9.56
N PHE A 158 -2.78 -6.56 -9.38
CA PHE A 158 -2.97 -5.96 -8.06
C PHE A 158 -4.40 -6.17 -7.52
N GLY A 159 -5.42 -6.23 -8.40
CA GLY A 159 -6.81 -6.40 -7.96
C GLY A 159 -7.21 -5.38 -6.90
N GLU A 160 -7.83 -5.83 -5.79
CA GLU A 160 -8.23 -4.93 -4.70
C GLU A 160 -7.06 -4.32 -3.93
N VAL A 161 -5.88 -4.94 -3.92
CA VAL A 161 -4.70 -4.37 -3.22
C VAL A 161 -4.18 -3.11 -3.93
N PHE A 162 -4.67 -2.84 -5.13
CA PHE A 162 -4.45 -1.58 -5.81
C PHE A 162 -4.81 -0.34 -4.96
N GLN A 163 -5.85 -0.42 -4.14
CA GLN A 163 -6.23 0.66 -3.22
C GLN A 163 -5.16 0.92 -2.15
N LEU A 164 -4.35 -0.07 -1.83
CA LEU A 164 -3.31 0.05 -0.82
C LEU A 164 -2.10 0.86 -1.29
N LEU A 165 -2.01 1.11 -2.61
CA LEU A 165 -0.95 1.94 -3.18
C LEU A 165 -1.15 3.45 -2.92
N ASP A 166 -2.32 3.89 -2.49
CA ASP A 166 -2.48 5.25 -1.97
C ASP A 166 -1.80 5.31 -0.58
N ARG A 167 -0.69 6.04 -0.46
CA ARG A 167 0.11 6.15 0.76
C ARG A 167 -0.17 7.44 1.49
N LYS A 168 -0.12 7.39 2.81
CA LYS A 168 -0.13 8.61 3.64
C LYS A 168 1.14 9.39 3.41
N VAL A 169 0.99 10.64 2.99
CA VAL A 169 2.09 11.59 2.77
C VAL A 169 2.14 12.65 3.86
N GLU A 170 1.04 12.86 4.58
CA GLU A 170 0.92 13.79 5.68
C GLU A 170 -0.03 13.23 6.75
N ILE A 171 0.16 13.61 7.99
CA ILE A 171 -0.77 13.32 9.08
C ILE A 171 -1.74 14.49 9.16
N ARG A 172 -3.04 14.20 9.04
CA ARG A 172 -4.11 15.19 9.15
C ARG A 172 -4.80 15.03 10.50
N ASP A 173 -4.96 16.11 11.23
CA ASP A 173 -5.62 16.09 12.55
C ASP A 173 -7.03 15.48 12.54
N ILE A 174 -7.73 15.57 11.41
CA ILE A 174 -9.11 15.07 11.26
C ILE A 174 -9.17 13.59 10.93
N ASP A 175 -8.12 13.07 10.27
CA ASP A 175 -8.03 11.71 9.75
C ASP A 175 -6.91 10.93 10.45
N ASP A 176 -6.47 11.39 11.63
CA ASP A 176 -5.43 10.70 12.39
C ASP A 176 -5.99 9.41 12.97
N ASP A 177 -5.83 8.36 12.19
CA ASP A 177 -6.16 6.98 12.56
C ASP A 177 -4.97 6.28 13.24
N GLY A 178 -3.94 7.04 13.63
CA GLY A 178 -2.73 6.56 14.29
C GLY A 178 -1.72 5.86 13.38
N TYR A 179 -1.98 5.79 12.07
CA TYR A 179 -1.03 5.18 11.13
C TYR A 179 0.04 6.18 10.69
N PRO A 180 1.34 5.80 10.70
CA PRO A 180 2.41 6.69 10.29
C PRO A 180 2.42 6.98 8.78
N ILE A 181 3.12 8.05 8.40
CA ILE A 181 3.42 8.36 7.00
C ILE A 181 4.05 7.15 6.31
N GLY A 182 3.70 6.92 5.06
CA GLY A 182 4.15 5.76 4.28
C GLY A 182 3.25 4.53 4.42
N THR A 183 2.31 4.49 5.37
CA THR A 183 1.27 3.45 5.44
C THR A 183 0.21 3.68 4.36
N SER A 184 -0.49 2.63 3.91
CA SER A 184 -1.65 2.80 3.02
C SER A 184 -2.70 3.72 3.64
N GLU A 185 -3.18 4.70 2.87
CA GLU A 185 -4.26 5.62 3.27
C GLU A 185 -5.54 4.85 3.59
N TYR A 186 -5.86 3.85 2.78
CA TYR A 186 -7.05 3.03 2.94
C TYR A 186 -6.67 1.59 3.31
N GLY A 187 -7.56 0.91 4.04
CA GLY A 187 -7.45 -0.51 4.31
C GLY A 187 -8.48 -1.29 3.49
N ILE A 188 -8.13 -2.48 3.02
CA ILE A 188 -9.02 -3.41 2.34
C ILE A 188 -9.45 -4.55 3.27
N THR A 189 -10.58 -5.17 2.94
CA THR A 189 -11.03 -6.39 3.61
C THR A 189 -10.70 -7.60 2.73
N ASN A 190 -9.67 -8.35 3.12
CA ASN A 190 -9.33 -9.63 2.51
C ASN A 190 -8.94 -10.59 3.63
N MET A 191 -9.84 -11.54 3.92
CA MET A 191 -9.70 -12.45 5.05
C MET A 191 -8.46 -13.36 4.94
N ASN A 192 -8.07 -13.74 3.73
CA ASN A 192 -6.92 -14.62 3.52
C ASN A 192 -5.61 -13.87 3.82
N ILE A 193 -5.46 -12.65 3.30
CA ILE A 193 -4.30 -11.81 3.60
C ILE A 193 -4.27 -11.45 5.09
N ALA A 194 -5.42 -11.08 5.66
CA ALA A 194 -5.51 -10.72 7.07
C ALA A 194 -5.15 -11.89 8.00
N GLU A 195 -5.58 -13.10 7.67
CA GLU A 195 -5.21 -14.31 8.41
C GLU A 195 -3.69 -14.56 8.38
N GLU A 196 -3.06 -14.36 7.22
CA GLU A 196 -1.60 -14.48 7.08
C GLU A 196 -0.84 -13.41 7.86
N MET A 197 -1.35 -12.18 7.90
CA MET A 197 -0.70 -11.06 8.59
C MET A 197 -0.94 -11.06 10.09
N TYR A 198 -2.16 -11.30 10.51
CA TYR A 198 -2.62 -11.04 11.89
C TYR A 198 -2.99 -12.30 12.66
N GLY A 199 -3.11 -13.44 11.97
CA GLY A 199 -3.59 -14.70 12.54
C GLY A 199 -5.11 -14.88 12.41
N LYS A 200 -5.56 -16.10 12.76
CA LYS A 200 -6.95 -16.55 12.55
C LYS A 200 -8.00 -15.71 13.26
N ASP A 201 -7.68 -15.26 14.46
CA ASP A 201 -8.62 -14.53 15.31
C ASP A 201 -8.85 -13.09 14.83
N ARG A 202 -7.96 -12.60 13.95
CA ARG A 202 -7.95 -11.24 13.44
C ARG A 202 -8.17 -11.15 11.91
N LYS A 203 -8.65 -12.21 11.29
CA LYS A 203 -8.85 -12.28 9.83
C LYS A 203 -9.88 -11.31 9.25
N THR A 204 -10.67 -10.65 10.09
CA THR A 204 -11.64 -9.63 9.68
C THR A 204 -11.07 -8.21 9.71
N GLU A 205 -9.85 -8.05 10.22
CA GLU A 205 -9.18 -6.75 10.26
C GLU A 205 -8.82 -6.26 8.86
N LYS A 206 -8.80 -4.95 8.72
CA LYS A 206 -8.41 -4.33 7.45
C LYS A 206 -6.92 -4.43 7.23
N VAL A 207 -6.57 -4.91 6.05
CA VAL A 207 -5.19 -5.00 5.58
C VAL A 207 -4.73 -3.65 5.05
N ARG A 208 -3.52 -3.23 5.42
CA ARG A 208 -2.81 -2.06 4.89
C ARG A 208 -1.36 -2.44 4.58
N ILE A 209 -0.74 -1.76 3.64
CA ILE A 209 0.70 -1.84 3.46
C ILE A 209 1.35 -1.00 4.57
N PRO A 210 2.24 -1.57 5.39
CA PRO A 210 2.88 -0.84 6.48
C PRO A 210 3.92 0.15 5.97
N SER A 211 4.26 1.12 6.81
CA SER A 211 5.18 2.22 6.47
C SER A 211 6.64 1.81 6.27
N ASN A 212 7.01 0.60 6.62
CA ASN A 212 8.35 0.04 6.40
C ASN A 212 8.49 -0.82 5.15
N LEU A 213 7.45 -0.85 4.28
CA LEU A 213 7.46 -1.57 3.00
C LEU A 213 7.36 -0.59 1.84
N SER A 214 8.41 -0.52 1.01
CA SER A 214 8.43 0.19 -0.26
C SER A 214 8.14 -0.75 -1.42
N ILE A 215 7.49 -0.23 -2.48
CA ILE A 215 7.28 -0.96 -3.72
C ILE A 215 7.95 -0.19 -4.84
N ILE A 216 8.88 -0.83 -5.56
CA ILE A 216 9.62 -0.20 -6.64
C ILE A 216 9.36 -0.95 -7.94
N GLY A 217 8.72 -0.28 -8.88
CA GLY A 217 8.48 -0.82 -10.21
C GLY A 217 9.53 -0.37 -11.23
N THR A 218 9.78 -1.20 -12.25
CA THR A 218 10.50 -0.77 -13.46
C THR A 218 9.64 -0.95 -14.69
N MET A 219 9.81 -0.06 -15.67
CA MET A 219 9.09 -0.10 -16.92
C MET A 219 10.00 0.32 -18.07
N ASN A 220 10.00 -0.46 -19.15
CA ASN A 220 10.65 -0.08 -20.40
C ASN A 220 9.66 0.72 -21.27
N THR A 221 10.10 1.86 -21.76
CA THR A 221 9.25 2.76 -22.57
C THR A 221 9.24 2.45 -24.05
N SER A 222 10.22 1.69 -24.53
CA SER A 222 10.37 1.38 -25.96
C SER A 222 9.89 -0.02 -26.35
N ASP A 223 9.44 -0.83 -25.39
CA ASP A 223 9.00 -2.18 -25.66
C ASP A 223 7.66 -2.20 -26.39
N GLN A 224 7.56 -3.10 -27.38
CA GLN A 224 6.31 -3.38 -28.08
C GLN A 224 5.52 -4.47 -27.33
N ASN A 225 4.21 -4.51 -27.52
CA ASN A 225 3.32 -5.49 -26.88
C ASN A 225 3.34 -5.43 -25.33
N VAL A 226 3.29 -4.24 -24.79
CA VAL A 226 3.15 -3.99 -23.35
C VAL A 226 1.76 -3.44 -23.02
N PHE A 227 1.34 -3.64 -21.79
CA PHE A 227 0.10 -3.07 -21.29
C PHE A 227 0.29 -1.58 -20.97
N THR A 228 -0.70 -0.79 -21.32
CA THR A 228 -0.72 0.63 -20.94
C THR A 228 -1.15 0.75 -19.47
N LEU A 229 -0.34 1.41 -18.69
CA LEU A 229 -0.71 1.77 -17.33
C LEU A 229 -1.65 2.98 -17.37
N ASP A 230 -2.84 2.85 -16.84
CA ASP A 230 -3.80 3.94 -16.78
C ASP A 230 -3.37 5.03 -15.77
N THR A 231 -3.99 6.21 -15.88
CA THR A 231 -3.69 7.35 -15.01
C THR A 231 -4.01 7.08 -13.55
N ALA A 232 -5.01 6.24 -13.27
CA ALA A 232 -5.35 5.89 -11.89
C ALA A 232 -4.26 5.03 -11.25
N PHE A 233 -3.62 4.16 -12.03
CA PHE A 233 -2.47 3.38 -11.59
C PHE A 233 -1.23 4.28 -11.42
N GLN A 234 -0.92 5.09 -12.44
CA GLN A 234 0.28 5.94 -12.45
C GLN A 234 0.34 6.93 -11.30
N ARG A 235 -0.78 7.58 -10.94
CA ARG A 235 -0.84 8.59 -9.88
C ARG A 235 -0.47 8.09 -8.48
N ARG A 236 -0.40 6.76 -8.29
CA ARG A 236 -0.04 6.12 -7.02
C ARG A 236 1.46 5.86 -6.89
N TRP A 237 2.20 6.26 -7.91
CA TRP A 237 3.63 6.07 -7.99
C TRP A 237 4.35 7.40 -8.14
N ASP A 238 5.49 7.50 -7.49
CA ASP A 238 6.48 8.53 -7.82
C ASP A 238 7.18 8.09 -9.10
N MET A 239 6.85 8.78 -10.21
CA MET A 239 7.30 8.43 -11.56
C MET A 239 8.65 9.09 -11.83
N ARG A 240 9.71 8.28 -11.99
CA ARG A 240 11.07 8.77 -12.24
C ARG A 240 11.61 8.27 -13.57
N LEU A 241 11.90 9.21 -14.46
CA LEU A 241 12.60 8.92 -15.72
C LEU A 241 14.08 8.64 -15.44
N ILE A 242 14.59 7.53 -15.98
CA ILE A 242 16.01 7.22 -16.01
C ILE A 242 16.50 7.38 -17.44
N GLU A 243 17.22 8.47 -17.67
CA GLU A 243 17.78 8.79 -18.96
C GLU A 243 19.12 8.05 -19.19
N ASN A 244 19.43 7.78 -20.46
CA ASN A 244 20.78 7.36 -20.81
C ASN A 244 21.69 8.58 -20.80
N ASP A 245 22.58 8.67 -19.84
CA ASP A 245 23.62 9.67 -19.81
C ASP A 245 24.96 9.05 -20.24
N PHE A 246 25.38 9.39 -21.45
CA PHE A 246 26.69 8.98 -22.03
C PHE A 246 27.76 10.04 -21.86
N SER A 247 27.47 11.14 -21.13
CA SER A 247 28.42 12.26 -20.98
C SER A 247 29.73 11.87 -20.28
N ASN A 248 29.72 10.80 -19.50
CA ASN A 248 30.86 10.29 -18.74
C ASN A 248 31.43 8.97 -19.30
N VAL A 249 31.00 8.54 -20.48
CA VAL A 249 31.54 7.34 -21.11
C VAL A 249 32.90 7.68 -21.72
N ASP A 250 33.90 6.88 -21.40
CA ASP A 250 35.24 7.01 -22.01
C ASP A 250 35.13 6.91 -23.54
N PRO A 251 35.56 7.94 -24.31
CA PRO A 251 35.48 7.94 -25.76
C PRO A 251 36.16 6.77 -26.43
N THR A 252 37.05 6.07 -25.71
CA THR A 252 37.78 4.90 -26.24
C THR A 252 36.94 3.61 -26.18
N LEU A 253 35.79 3.64 -25.51
CA LEU A 253 34.85 2.50 -25.37
C LEU A 253 33.61 2.62 -26.27
N ALA A 254 33.54 3.64 -27.09
CA ALA A 254 32.45 3.93 -28.00
C ALA A 254 32.67 3.38 -29.42
#